data_eed4ffc1498e96c0f4585ceaa7d73b3b
#
_entry.id   eed4ffc1498e96c0f4585ceaa7d73b3b
#
_cell.length_a   1.000
_cell.length_b   1.000
_cell.length_c   1.000
_cell.angle_alpha   90.00
_cell.angle_beta   90.00
_cell.angle_gamma   90.00
#
_symmetry.space_group_name_H-M   'P 1'
#
loop_
_entity.id
_entity.type
_entity.pdbx_description
1 polymer ?
#
loop_
_entity_poly.entity_id
_entity_poly.type
_entity_poly.pdbx_seq_one_letter_code
_entity_poly.pdbx_strand_id
1 'polypeptide(L)'
;MKKKLRILFLALLAIWSLSVPALATESAGTVYVAGSTYYNSANKAFVYYVDGASGLAIYSSVADGMITAQAVAVKADAGVAFEVYLDGERIENFSGGTFQEPGEYVVMYMGGAVSERVFSFTIVPEQCNYVTGYSLPIGFEIVNATLDEEPVAFNQNYIKLAEEGEYHIQYQCIKTNVPYELRVRTDFTGPVLSLEEVIDGAARGPVDISEAMNAAVVNIYHDGEKITRKDVLTQSGEYYIELADEAGNITTYSFTILIYFDGNSWLFFLLVLAACIGVLIYLMHSRKHLRVR
;
A
#
# COMPACT_ATOMS: atom_id res chain seq x y z
N MET A 1 3.47 17.38 -13.19
CA MET A 1 2.23 17.22 -12.40
C MET A 1 2.47 17.28 -10.88
N LYS A 2 3.47 16.60 -10.30
CA LYS A 2 3.74 16.56 -8.84
C LYS A 2 3.94 17.93 -8.16
N LYS A 3 4.49 18.95 -8.83
CA LYS A 3 4.65 20.31 -8.26
C LYS A 3 3.34 21.09 -8.15
N LYS A 4 2.43 20.94 -9.10
CA LYS A 4 1.11 21.64 -9.07
C LYS A 4 0.18 21.04 -8.00
N LEU A 5 0.29 19.71 -7.77
CA LEU A 5 -0.47 19.02 -6.72
C LEU A 5 -0.01 19.45 -5.31
N ARG A 6 1.30 19.64 -5.11
CA ARG A 6 1.84 20.16 -3.83
C ARG A 6 1.39 21.58 -3.50
N ILE A 7 1.25 22.44 -4.51
CA ILE A 7 0.78 23.83 -4.33
C ILE A 7 -0.71 23.86 -3.99
N LEU A 8 -1.50 23.00 -4.62
CA LEU A 8 -2.93 22.87 -4.30
C LEU A 8 -3.14 22.32 -2.88
N PHE A 9 -2.32 21.37 -2.46
CA PHE A 9 -2.35 20.77 -1.12
C PHE A 9 -1.94 21.77 -0.02
N LEU A 10 -0.90 22.59 -0.28
CA LEU A 10 -0.49 23.67 0.62
C LEU A 10 -1.56 24.79 0.73
N ALA A 11 -2.28 25.06 -0.36
CA ALA A 11 -3.39 26.03 -0.34
C ALA A 11 -4.59 25.52 0.47
N LEU A 12 -4.91 24.22 0.39
CA LEU A 12 -5.96 23.59 1.22
C LEU A 12 -5.56 23.57 2.71
N LEU A 13 -4.31 23.30 3.05
CA LEU A 13 -3.79 23.37 4.42
C LEU A 13 -3.82 24.80 4.97
N ALA A 14 -3.53 25.82 4.14
CA ALA A 14 -3.57 27.23 4.54
C ALA A 14 -5.01 27.70 4.82
N ILE A 15 -6.01 27.19 4.10
CA ILE A 15 -7.43 27.54 4.32
C ILE A 15 -7.92 26.95 5.65
N TRP A 16 -7.44 25.76 6.03
CA TRP A 16 -7.78 25.14 7.32
C TRP A 16 -7.09 25.79 8.52
N SER A 17 -5.88 26.34 8.33
CA SER A 17 -5.16 27.03 9.40
C SER A 17 -5.69 28.40 9.75
N LEU A 18 -6.50 29.01 8.88
CA LEU A 18 -7.05 30.37 9.06
C LEU A 18 -8.47 30.40 9.66
N SER A 19 -9.13 29.24 9.84
CA SER A 19 -10.51 29.17 10.30
C SER A 19 -10.70 28.37 11.59
N VAL A 20 -9.85 28.58 12.60
CA VAL A 20 -10.25 28.27 13.97
C VAL A 20 -10.87 29.59 14.50
N PRO A 21 -12.19 29.82 14.42
CA PRO A 21 -12.80 30.86 15.19
C PRO A 21 -12.52 30.53 16.66
N ALA A 22 -12.07 31.52 17.41
CA ALA A 22 -12.12 31.45 18.87
C ALA A 22 -13.47 30.86 19.24
N LEU A 23 -13.50 29.73 19.95
CA LEU A 23 -14.72 29.13 20.45
C LEU A 23 -15.59 30.28 21.01
N ALA A 24 -16.77 30.43 20.42
CA ALA A 24 -17.79 31.28 21.01
C ALA A 24 -17.91 30.81 22.47
N THR A 25 -17.67 31.68 23.39
CA THR A 25 -17.87 31.46 24.82
C THR A 25 -19.36 31.13 24.98
N GLU A 26 -19.69 29.82 24.96
CA GLU A 26 -20.98 29.35 25.37
C GLU A 26 -21.20 29.75 26.83
N SER A 27 -22.35 30.26 27.11
CA SER A 27 -22.77 30.86 28.38
C SER A 27 -22.38 29.98 29.59
N ALA A 28 -21.97 30.64 30.66
CA ALA A 28 -21.70 30.03 31.95
C ALA A 28 -22.82 29.03 32.35
N GLY A 29 -22.54 27.74 32.29
CA GLY A 29 -23.50 26.71 32.68
C GLY A 29 -23.46 25.42 31.89
N THR A 30 -22.72 25.33 30.76
CA THR A 30 -22.58 24.09 30.00
C THR A 30 -21.59 23.14 30.71
N VAL A 31 -22.11 22.05 31.25
CA VAL A 31 -21.27 21.00 31.83
C VAL A 31 -20.86 20.06 30.70
N TYR A 32 -19.59 20.06 30.36
CA TYR A 32 -19.02 19.10 29.42
C TYR A 32 -18.82 17.77 30.15
N VAL A 33 -19.06 16.67 29.45
CA VAL A 33 -18.88 15.34 30.01
C VAL A 33 -17.71 14.67 29.27
N ALA A 34 -16.67 14.31 29.99
CA ALA A 34 -15.55 13.58 29.43
C ALA A 34 -16.06 12.28 28.76
N GLY A 35 -15.52 11.95 27.58
CA GLY A 35 -16.00 10.83 26.76
C GLY A 35 -17.25 11.13 25.94
N SER A 36 -17.87 12.32 26.06
CA SER A 36 -18.94 12.71 25.17
C SER A 36 -18.41 13.21 23.83
N THR A 37 -19.19 12.99 22.77
CA THR A 37 -18.87 13.37 21.40
C THR A 37 -20.04 14.06 20.74
N TYR A 38 -19.79 15.12 20.01
CA TYR A 38 -20.78 15.71 19.11
C TYR A 38 -20.12 16.18 17.82
N TYR A 39 -20.93 16.37 16.77
CA TYR A 39 -20.47 16.92 15.51
C TYR A 39 -20.72 18.42 15.44
N ASN A 40 -19.66 19.19 15.23
CA ASN A 40 -19.72 20.63 15.00
C ASN A 40 -19.80 20.91 13.49
N SER A 41 -21.00 21.26 13.00
CA SER A 41 -21.21 21.48 11.58
C SER A 41 -20.49 22.73 11.02
N ALA A 42 -20.22 23.73 11.85
CA ALA A 42 -19.50 24.94 11.43
C ALA A 42 -18.02 24.61 11.12
N ASN A 43 -17.41 23.75 11.90
CA ASN A 43 -16.01 23.34 11.75
C ASN A 43 -15.85 22.03 10.97
N LYS A 44 -16.95 21.36 10.62
CA LYS A 44 -16.97 20.03 10.00
C LYS A 44 -16.10 19.02 10.77
N ALA A 45 -16.22 19.03 12.09
CA ALA A 45 -15.39 18.20 12.98
C ALA A 45 -16.22 17.54 14.08
N PHE A 46 -15.82 16.32 14.43
CA PHE A 46 -16.26 15.67 15.66
C PHE A 46 -15.43 16.21 16.82
N VAL A 47 -16.12 16.50 17.92
CA VAL A 47 -15.52 17.04 19.14
C VAL A 47 -15.59 15.98 20.23
N TYR A 48 -14.45 15.59 20.74
CA TYR A 48 -14.30 14.61 21.81
C TYR A 48 -13.81 15.28 23.07
N TYR A 49 -14.72 15.51 24.03
CA TYR A 49 -14.34 16.11 25.30
C TYR A 49 -13.51 15.16 26.14
N VAL A 50 -12.32 15.60 26.56
CA VAL A 50 -11.36 14.83 27.39
C VAL A 50 -11.32 15.31 28.82
N ASP A 51 -11.78 16.54 29.08
CA ASP A 51 -11.93 17.09 30.44
C ASP A 51 -13.27 17.81 30.55
N GLY A 52 -14.14 17.27 31.42
CA GLY A 52 -15.47 17.82 31.63
C GLY A 52 -15.49 19.14 32.41
N ALA A 53 -14.45 19.45 33.18
CA ALA A 53 -14.40 20.67 33.98
C ALA A 53 -13.96 21.88 33.15
N SER A 54 -13.00 21.71 32.25
CA SER A 54 -12.45 22.78 31.41
C SER A 54 -13.06 22.83 30.02
N GLY A 55 -13.79 21.78 29.60
CA GLY A 55 -14.32 21.65 28.26
C GLY A 55 -13.25 21.41 27.18
N LEU A 56 -12.06 20.98 27.57
CA LEU A 56 -10.97 20.67 26.65
C LEU A 56 -11.32 19.46 25.78
N ALA A 57 -10.96 19.52 24.52
CA ALA A 57 -11.35 18.53 23.54
C ALA A 57 -10.25 18.19 22.53
N ILE A 58 -10.43 17.03 21.90
CA ILE A 58 -9.75 16.60 20.67
C ILE A 58 -10.77 16.69 19.54
N TYR A 59 -10.34 17.16 18.39
CA TYR A 59 -11.16 17.37 17.20
C TYR A 59 -10.72 16.43 16.09
N SER A 60 -11.66 15.79 15.42
CA SER A 60 -11.38 14.91 14.28
C SER A 60 -12.33 15.19 13.12
N SER A 61 -11.84 15.01 11.89
CA SER A 61 -12.69 15.03 10.70
C SER A 61 -13.57 13.78 10.57
N VAL A 62 -13.32 12.73 11.35
CA VAL A 62 -14.03 11.45 11.32
C VAL A 62 -14.59 11.08 12.69
N ALA A 63 -15.66 10.28 12.70
CA ALA A 63 -16.24 9.71 13.89
C ALA A 63 -15.47 8.51 14.41
N ASP A 64 -15.74 8.12 15.66
CA ASP A 64 -15.15 6.90 16.26
C ASP A 64 -15.56 5.65 15.47
N GLY A 65 -14.57 4.80 15.16
CA GLY A 65 -14.72 3.56 14.39
C GLY A 65 -14.93 3.75 12.88
N MET A 66 -14.80 4.97 12.35
CA MET A 66 -15.06 5.26 10.94
C MET A 66 -13.98 4.69 10.03
N ILE A 67 -14.42 4.23 8.84
CA ILE A 67 -13.54 3.76 7.76
C ILE A 67 -13.56 4.80 6.65
N THR A 68 -12.40 5.18 6.14
CA THR A 68 -12.27 6.18 5.07
C THR A 68 -11.07 5.87 4.18
N ALA A 69 -11.13 6.26 2.91
CA ALA A 69 -9.97 6.30 2.03
C ALA A 69 -9.37 7.73 1.94
N GLN A 70 -9.95 8.68 2.66
CA GLN A 70 -9.50 10.07 2.65
C GLN A 70 -8.59 10.38 3.83
N ALA A 71 -7.81 11.45 3.69
CA ALA A 71 -6.99 11.97 4.76
C ALA A 71 -7.81 12.41 5.97
N VAL A 72 -7.37 12.00 7.17
CA VAL A 72 -8.03 12.32 8.44
C VAL A 72 -7.25 13.38 9.19
N ALA A 73 -7.92 14.47 9.56
CA ALA A 73 -7.33 15.52 10.37
C ALA A 73 -7.68 15.31 11.85
N VAL A 74 -6.67 15.41 12.71
CA VAL A 74 -6.81 15.37 14.18
C VAL A 74 -6.11 16.58 14.78
N LYS A 75 -6.79 17.30 15.68
CA LYS A 75 -6.27 18.45 16.41
C LYS A 75 -6.74 18.38 17.86
N ALA A 76 -6.05 19.10 18.74
CA ALA A 76 -6.45 19.23 20.14
C ALA A 76 -6.37 20.69 20.60
N ASP A 77 -7.09 20.99 21.67
CA ASP A 77 -6.97 22.27 22.36
C ASP A 77 -5.58 22.42 23.00
N ALA A 78 -5.15 23.67 23.18
CA ALA A 78 -3.90 23.98 23.83
C ALA A 78 -3.87 23.36 25.24
N GLY A 79 -2.82 22.60 25.57
CA GLY A 79 -2.66 21.93 26.85
C GLY A 79 -3.25 20.52 26.91
N VAL A 80 -3.93 20.04 25.87
CA VAL A 80 -4.34 18.64 25.75
C VAL A 80 -3.18 17.80 25.19
N ALA A 81 -2.66 16.91 26.01
CA ALA A 81 -1.67 15.93 25.57
C ALA A 81 -2.36 14.66 25.07
N PHE A 82 -2.01 14.22 23.87
CA PHE A 82 -2.53 13.00 23.29
C PHE A 82 -1.48 12.27 22.46
N GLU A 83 -1.67 10.99 22.26
CA GLU A 83 -0.82 10.12 21.45
C GLU A 83 -1.67 9.45 20.36
N VAL A 84 -1.04 9.12 19.26
CA VAL A 84 -1.67 8.39 18.16
C VAL A 84 -0.85 7.14 17.87
N TYR A 85 -1.56 6.05 17.68
CA TYR A 85 -0.99 4.75 17.31
C TYR A 85 -1.49 4.36 15.93
N LEU A 86 -0.62 3.83 15.10
CA LEU A 86 -0.91 3.22 13.80
C LEU A 86 -0.59 1.73 13.91
N ASP A 87 -1.57 0.88 13.68
CA ASP A 87 -1.46 -0.59 13.77
C ASP A 87 -0.81 -1.08 15.08
N GLY A 88 -1.08 -0.34 16.17
CA GLY A 88 -0.53 -0.61 17.51
C GLY A 88 0.84 0.00 17.79
N GLU A 89 1.50 0.61 16.81
CA GLU A 89 2.78 1.31 17.00
C GLU A 89 2.56 2.80 17.21
N ARG A 90 3.24 3.38 18.19
CA ARG A 90 3.12 4.79 18.52
C ARG A 90 3.78 5.67 17.46
N ILE A 91 3.05 6.68 16.97
CA ILE A 91 3.60 7.70 16.08
C ILE A 91 4.40 8.70 16.92
N GLU A 92 5.70 8.80 16.67
CA GLU A 92 6.61 9.70 17.38
C GLU A 92 6.38 11.17 16.99
N ASN A 93 6.55 12.08 17.98
CA ASN A 93 6.53 13.54 17.79
C ASN A 93 5.26 14.12 17.14
N PHE A 94 4.11 13.50 17.38
CA PHE A 94 2.85 13.98 16.86
C PHE A 94 2.17 14.96 17.82
N SER A 95 1.88 16.16 17.34
CA SER A 95 1.17 17.23 18.08
C SER A 95 -0.13 17.70 17.42
N GLY A 96 -0.61 16.94 16.44
CA GLY A 96 -1.75 17.25 15.60
C GLY A 96 -1.38 17.40 14.12
N GLY A 97 -2.29 17.01 13.24
CA GLY A 97 -2.07 17.06 11.80
C GLY A 97 -3.03 16.21 10.99
N THR A 98 -2.57 15.75 9.85
CA THR A 98 -3.36 14.97 8.90
C THR A 98 -2.67 13.64 8.65
N PHE A 99 -3.43 12.56 8.78
CA PHE A 99 -3.02 11.19 8.49
C PHE A 99 -3.47 10.79 7.09
N GLN A 100 -2.64 10.03 6.37
CA GLN A 100 -2.92 9.55 5.01
C GLN A 100 -2.44 8.11 4.78
N GLU A 101 -1.59 7.60 5.66
CA GLU A 101 -1.08 6.24 5.56
C GLU A 101 -2.19 5.24 5.87
N PRO A 102 -2.40 4.19 5.06
CA PRO A 102 -3.36 3.15 5.37
C PRO A 102 -3.02 2.41 6.67
N GLY A 103 -4.05 2.08 7.45
CA GLY A 103 -3.91 1.35 8.71
C GLY A 103 -4.99 1.72 9.72
N GLU A 104 -4.98 1.07 10.87
CA GLU A 104 -5.85 1.35 12.00
C GLU A 104 -5.20 2.37 12.95
N TYR A 105 -5.87 3.50 13.13
CA TYR A 105 -5.44 4.57 14.02
C TYR A 105 -6.21 4.56 15.33
N VAL A 106 -5.49 4.68 16.43
CA VAL A 106 -6.07 4.82 17.77
C VAL A 106 -5.54 6.10 18.42
N VAL A 107 -6.46 6.97 18.84
CA VAL A 107 -6.13 8.23 19.52
C VAL A 107 -6.35 8.07 21.02
N MET A 108 -5.29 8.33 21.82
CA MET A 108 -5.26 8.18 23.26
C MET A 108 -5.06 9.52 23.93
N TYR A 109 -5.86 9.86 24.95
CA TYR A 109 -5.66 11.03 25.80
C TYR A 109 -4.69 10.72 26.93
N MET A 110 -3.79 11.66 27.22
CA MET A 110 -2.70 11.55 28.21
C MET A 110 -2.89 12.49 29.41
N GLY A 111 -4.12 12.70 29.85
CA GLY A 111 -4.44 13.68 30.92
C GLY A 111 -4.32 13.18 32.36
N GLY A 112 -3.93 11.93 32.58
CA GLY A 112 -3.88 11.32 33.91
C GLY A 112 -2.74 10.31 34.06
N ALA A 113 -2.82 9.52 35.13
CA ALA A 113 -1.87 8.42 35.38
C ALA A 113 -2.02 7.25 34.39
N VAL A 114 -3.13 7.21 33.66
CA VAL A 114 -3.44 6.18 32.67
C VAL A 114 -3.90 6.87 31.40
N SER A 115 -3.43 6.40 30.27
CA SER A 115 -3.92 6.83 28.96
C SER A 115 -5.31 6.24 28.68
N GLU A 116 -6.20 7.04 28.12
CA GLU A 116 -7.57 6.64 27.79
C GLU A 116 -7.78 6.71 26.29
N ARG A 117 -8.39 5.65 25.69
CA ARG A 117 -8.79 5.67 24.29
C ARG A 117 -9.93 6.69 24.10
N VAL A 118 -9.75 7.60 23.17
CA VAL A 118 -10.74 8.61 22.82
C VAL A 118 -11.57 8.16 21.64
N PHE A 119 -10.92 7.84 20.52
CA PHE A 119 -11.54 7.30 19.33
C PHE A 119 -10.52 6.53 18.47
N SER A 120 -11.01 5.77 17.50
CA SER A 120 -10.20 5.15 16.46
C SER A 120 -10.82 5.37 15.09
N PHE A 121 -10.04 5.16 14.04
CA PHE A 121 -10.48 5.18 12.66
C PHE A 121 -9.53 4.32 11.82
N THR A 122 -10.01 3.90 10.65
CA THR A 122 -9.20 3.15 9.69
C THR A 122 -9.10 3.91 8.39
N ILE A 123 -7.89 4.12 7.90
CA ILE A 123 -7.65 4.59 6.55
C ILE A 123 -7.37 3.36 5.69
N VAL A 124 -8.17 3.16 4.64
CA VAL A 124 -7.98 2.07 3.69
C VAL A 124 -7.21 2.56 2.47
N PRO A 125 -6.42 1.68 1.82
CA PRO A 125 -5.77 2.04 0.56
C PRO A 125 -6.82 2.31 -0.52
N GLU A 126 -6.47 3.12 -1.50
CA GLU A 126 -7.33 3.41 -2.67
C GLU A 126 -7.59 2.13 -3.49
N GLN A 127 -6.63 1.22 -3.53
CA GLN A 127 -6.76 -0.10 -4.14
C GLN A 127 -6.54 -1.19 -3.10
N CYS A 128 -7.34 -2.26 -3.14
CA CYS A 128 -7.19 -3.40 -2.24
C CYS A 128 -7.73 -4.70 -2.85
N ASN A 129 -7.13 -5.83 -2.45
CA ASN A 129 -7.58 -7.17 -2.83
C ASN A 129 -8.03 -8.03 -1.64
N TYR A 130 -7.80 -7.57 -0.41
CA TYR A 130 -8.00 -8.34 0.82
C TYR A 130 -9.29 -7.99 1.57
N VAL A 131 -9.95 -6.91 1.20
CA VAL A 131 -11.18 -6.47 1.85
C VAL A 131 -12.37 -7.07 1.12
N THR A 132 -13.13 -7.91 1.82
CA THR A 132 -14.34 -8.53 1.27
C THR A 132 -15.59 -7.71 1.48
N GLY A 133 -15.52 -6.66 2.29
CA GLY A 133 -16.60 -5.75 2.57
C GLY A 133 -16.31 -4.83 3.75
N TYR A 134 -17.16 -3.84 3.93
CA TYR A 134 -17.08 -2.89 5.03
C TYR A 134 -18.34 -2.93 5.89
N SER A 135 -18.13 -2.94 7.21
CA SER A 135 -19.16 -2.67 8.19
C SER A 135 -18.98 -1.26 8.72
N LEU A 136 -20.01 -0.42 8.57
CA LEU A 136 -20.01 0.90 9.16
C LEU A 136 -20.16 0.85 10.69
N PRO A 137 -19.61 1.81 11.43
CA PRO A 137 -19.80 1.90 12.87
C PRO A 137 -21.25 2.15 13.23
N ILE A 138 -21.60 1.85 14.48
CA ILE A 138 -22.97 2.10 15.01
C ILE A 138 -23.29 3.60 14.88
N GLY A 139 -24.49 3.90 14.38
CA GLY A 139 -24.94 5.29 14.15
C GLY A 139 -24.67 5.79 12.74
N PHE A 140 -24.19 4.95 11.85
CA PHE A 140 -24.06 5.26 10.42
C PHE A 140 -24.91 4.29 9.59
N GLU A 141 -25.35 4.77 8.43
CA GLU A 141 -26.07 3.97 7.45
C GLU A 141 -25.59 4.27 6.03
N ILE A 142 -25.59 3.24 5.18
CA ILE A 142 -25.33 3.39 3.75
C ILE A 142 -26.59 3.93 3.10
N VAL A 143 -26.42 5.02 2.35
CA VAL A 143 -27.51 5.69 1.60
C VAL A 143 -27.54 5.22 0.17
N ASN A 144 -26.36 5.05 -0.43
CA ASN A 144 -26.20 4.62 -1.81
C ASN A 144 -24.86 3.90 -2.00
N ALA A 145 -24.81 2.94 -2.91
CA ALA A 145 -23.55 2.31 -3.32
C ALA A 145 -23.62 1.94 -4.81
N THR A 146 -22.53 2.21 -5.51
CA THR A 146 -22.34 1.83 -6.91
C THR A 146 -21.02 1.14 -7.12
N LEU A 147 -20.95 0.29 -8.14
CA LEU A 147 -19.75 -0.29 -8.73
C LEU A 147 -19.68 0.17 -10.18
N ASP A 148 -18.62 0.86 -10.57
CA ASP A 148 -18.46 1.43 -11.91
C ASP A 148 -19.71 2.19 -12.39
N GLU A 149 -20.26 3.02 -11.46
CA GLU A 149 -21.49 3.81 -11.62
C GLU A 149 -22.81 3.01 -11.61
N GLU A 150 -22.79 1.69 -11.64
CA GLU A 150 -23.99 0.83 -11.58
C GLU A 150 -24.36 0.51 -10.11
N PRO A 151 -25.66 0.55 -9.75
CA PRO A 151 -26.10 0.28 -8.38
C PRO A 151 -25.78 -1.14 -7.90
N VAL A 152 -25.27 -1.27 -6.70
CA VAL A 152 -25.00 -2.56 -6.05
C VAL A 152 -25.81 -2.74 -4.78
N ALA A 153 -26.06 -4.00 -4.41
CA ALA A 153 -26.80 -4.32 -3.20
C ALA A 153 -25.95 -4.10 -1.93
N PHE A 154 -26.59 -3.53 -0.92
CA PHE A 154 -25.99 -3.34 0.40
C PHE A 154 -27.03 -3.54 1.52
N ASN A 155 -26.54 -3.74 2.74
CA ASN A 155 -27.36 -3.69 3.95
C ASN A 155 -27.23 -2.29 4.58
N GLN A 156 -28.05 -1.97 5.57
CA GLN A 156 -28.04 -0.66 6.21
C GLN A 156 -26.64 -0.19 6.63
N ASN A 157 -25.83 -1.09 7.18
CA ASN A 157 -24.51 -0.76 7.70
C ASN A 157 -23.38 -1.65 7.14
N TYR A 158 -23.65 -2.44 6.09
CA TYR A 158 -22.67 -3.35 5.51
C TYR A 158 -22.80 -3.41 3.99
N ILE A 159 -21.67 -3.39 3.30
CA ILE A 159 -21.56 -3.65 1.86
C ILE A 159 -20.51 -4.73 1.60
N LYS A 160 -20.83 -5.67 0.71
CA LYS A 160 -19.91 -6.67 0.22
C LYS A 160 -19.18 -6.15 -1.03
N LEU A 161 -17.87 -6.26 -1.06
CA LEU A 161 -17.01 -5.92 -2.19
C LEU A 161 -16.58 -7.22 -2.88
N ALA A 162 -17.42 -7.76 -3.77
CA ALA A 162 -17.22 -9.09 -4.34
C ALA A 162 -16.72 -9.08 -5.79
N GLU A 163 -16.80 -7.96 -6.46
CA GLU A 163 -16.48 -7.78 -7.87
C GLU A 163 -15.35 -6.76 -8.02
N GLU A 164 -14.57 -6.89 -9.09
CA GLU A 164 -13.53 -5.90 -9.41
C GLU A 164 -14.16 -4.63 -9.97
N GLY A 165 -13.59 -3.49 -9.63
CA GLY A 165 -14.05 -2.18 -10.10
C GLY A 165 -13.95 -1.09 -9.04
N GLU A 166 -14.50 0.08 -9.36
CA GLU A 166 -14.52 1.24 -8.47
C GLU A 166 -15.85 1.28 -7.70
N TYR A 167 -15.79 0.96 -6.40
CA TYR A 167 -16.93 1.15 -5.50
C TYR A 167 -16.98 2.60 -5.02
N HIS A 168 -18.16 3.21 -5.16
CA HIS A 168 -18.48 4.48 -4.54
C HIS A 168 -19.61 4.29 -3.54
N ILE A 169 -19.27 4.38 -2.25
CA ILE A 169 -20.17 4.13 -1.12
C ILE A 169 -20.50 5.47 -0.47
N GLN A 170 -21.76 5.88 -0.51
CA GLN A 170 -22.28 7.05 0.17
C GLN A 170 -22.97 6.61 1.46
N TYR A 171 -22.58 7.17 2.57
CA TYR A 171 -23.17 6.85 3.86
C TYR A 171 -23.32 8.12 4.70
N GLN A 172 -24.12 8.06 5.74
CA GLN A 172 -24.40 9.20 6.59
C GLN A 172 -24.46 8.83 8.06
N CYS A 173 -24.19 9.80 8.92
CA CYS A 173 -24.48 9.71 10.33
C CYS A 173 -25.99 9.86 10.57
N ILE A 174 -26.65 8.83 11.10
CA ILE A 174 -28.12 8.80 11.34
C ILE A 174 -28.57 9.98 12.21
N LYS A 175 -27.77 10.34 13.21
CA LYS A 175 -28.12 11.41 14.16
C LYS A 175 -27.99 12.82 13.59
N THR A 176 -27.04 13.05 12.70
CA THR A 176 -26.67 14.39 12.21
C THR A 176 -26.97 14.59 10.74
N ASN A 177 -27.31 13.54 10.01
CA ASN A 177 -27.47 13.49 8.55
C ASN A 177 -26.24 14.04 7.78
N VAL A 178 -25.07 14.01 8.40
CA VAL A 178 -23.84 14.42 7.74
C VAL A 178 -23.42 13.34 6.76
N PRO A 179 -23.27 13.65 5.46
CA PRO A 179 -22.90 12.69 4.44
C PRO A 179 -21.39 12.47 4.42
N TYR A 180 -21.00 11.25 4.09
CA TYR A 180 -19.62 10.79 3.88
C TYR A 180 -19.54 9.96 2.61
N GLU A 181 -18.34 9.85 2.07
CA GLU A 181 -18.03 9.04 0.91
C GLU A 181 -16.83 8.14 1.21
N LEU A 182 -16.91 6.90 0.77
CA LEU A 182 -15.80 5.96 0.70
C LEU A 182 -15.68 5.50 -0.76
N ARG A 183 -14.53 5.74 -1.37
CA ARG A 183 -14.17 5.24 -2.71
C ARG A 183 -13.09 4.22 -2.55
N VAL A 184 -13.33 3.03 -3.07
CA VAL A 184 -12.39 1.91 -3.01
C VAL A 184 -12.39 1.22 -4.36
N ARG A 185 -11.22 1.03 -4.92
CA ARG A 185 -11.03 0.22 -6.10
C ARG A 185 -10.61 -1.19 -5.68
N THR A 186 -11.42 -2.18 -6.03
CA THR A 186 -11.09 -3.59 -5.83
C THR A 186 -10.43 -4.14 -7.08
N ASP A 187 -9.35 -4.87 -6.88
CA ASP A 187 -8.59 -5.55 -7.92
C ASP A 187 -8.13 -6.90 -7.33
N PHE A 188 -8.59 -8.00 -7.90
CA PHE A 188 -8.26 -9.36 -7.46
C PHE A 188 -7.38 -10.07 -8.49
N THR A 189 -7.08 -9.40 -9.61
CA THR A 189 -6.29 -9.96 -10.71
C THR A 189 -4.81 -9.64 -10.53
N GLY A 190 -4.01 -10.67 -10.27
CA GLY A 190 -2.57 -10.50 -10.11
C GLY A 190 -1.85 -10.15 -11.42
N PRO A 191 -0.66 -9.55 -11.32
CA PRO A 191 0.12 -9.16 -12.49
C PRO A 191 0.51 -10.37 -13.34
N VAL A 192 0.43 -10.22 -14.66
CA VAL A 192 0.75 -11.29 -15.62
C VAL A 192 2.09 -10.99 -16.29
N LEU A 193 2.95 -12.01 -16.34
CA LEU A 193 4.21 -12.00 -17.07
C LEU A 193 4.15 -13.00 -18.21
N SER A 194 4.39 -12.53 -19.45
CA SER A 194 4.57 -13.40 -20.59
C SER A 194 6.01 -13.95 -20.60
N LEU A 195 6.15 -15.27 -20.63
CA LEU A 195 7.45 -15.97 -20.68
C LEU A 195 7.50 -16.79 -21.98
N GLU A 196 7.63 -16.10 -23.10
CA GLU A 196 7.59 -16.74 -24.44
C GLU A 196 8.71 -17.75 -24.66
N GLU A 197 9.86 -17.54 -24.01
CA GLU A 197 11.03 -18.44 -24.12
C GLU A 197 10.91 -19.69 -23.22
N VAL A 198 9.94 -19.73 -22.31
CA VAL A 198 9.75 -20.84 -21.37
C VAL A 198 8.70 -21.80 -21.92
N ILE A 199 9.14 -23.00 -22.29
CA ILE A 199 8.30 -24.10 -22.78
C ILE A 199 8.34 -25.23 -21.75
N ASP A 200 7.18 -25.68 -21.30
CA ASP A 200 7.06 -26.76 -20.31
C ASP A 200 7.90 -26.52 -19.04
N GLY A 201 7.97 -25.25 -18.58
CA GLY A 201 8.73 -24.88 -17.38
C GLY A 201 10.24 -24.79 -17.58
N ALA A 202 10.74 -24.83 -18.82
CA ALA A 202 12.18 -24.72 -19.10
C ALA A 202 12.47 -23.78 -20.28
N ALA A 203 13.58 -23.05 -20.18
CA ALA A 203 14.12 -22.25 -21.27
C ALA A 203 15.49 -22.76 -21.70
N ARG A 204 15.81 -22.67 -22.99
CA ARG A 204 17.11 -23.06 -23.59
C ARG A 204 17.93 -21.84 -24.01
N GLY A 205 17.75 -20.72 -23.36
CA GLY A 205 18.41 -19.45 -23.65
C GLY A 205 18.07 -18.41 -22.59
N PRO A 206 18.49 -17.16 -22.84
CA PRO A 206 18.10 -16.06 -21.99
C PRO A 206 16.59 -15.92 -21.94
N VAL A 207 16.06 -15.54 -20.78
CA VAL A 207 14.63 -15.23 -20.58
C VAL A 207 14.49 -13.76 -20.30
N ASP A 208 13.69 -13.07 -21.12
CA ASP A 208 13.38 -11.65 -20.94
C ASP A 208 12.19 -11.51 -19.98
N ILE A 209 12.42 -10.77 -18.89
CA ILE A 209 11.42 -10.47 -17.87
C ILE A 209 11.22 -8.96 -17.72
N SER A 210 11.56 -8.17 -18.74
CA SER A 210 11.46 -6.71 -18.70
C SER A 210 10.04 -6.24 -18.41
N GLU A 211 9.02 -6.96 -18.87
CA GLU A 211 7.61 -6.67 -18.57
C GLU A 211 7.30 -6.76 -17.08
N ALA A 212 7.96 -7.67 -16.34
CA ALA A 212 7.81 -7.79 -14.89
C ALA A 212 8.26 -6.55 -14.13
N MET A 213 9.13 -5.74 -14.74
CA MET A 213 9.65 -4.51 -14.13
C MET A 213 8.60 -3.42 -13.98
N ASN A 214 7.44 -3.55 -14.63
CA ASN A 214 6.30 -2.66 -14.48
C ASN A 214 5.43 -3.01 -13.28
N ALA A 215 5.62 -4.19 -12.65
CA ALA A 215 4.93 -4.55 -11.42
C ALA A 215 5.43 -3.69 -10.25
N ALA A 216 4.56 -3.46 -9.25
CA ALA A 216 4.88 -2.64 -8.08
C ALA A 216 6.05 -3.22 -7.27
N VAL A 217 6.10 -4.55 -7.12
CA VAL A 217 7.18 -5.28 -6.43
C VAL A 217 7.59 -6.49 -7.27
N VAL A 218 8.90 -6.64 -7.46
CA VAL A 218 9.47 -7.82 -8.13
C VAL A 218 10.55 -8.42 -7.25
N ASN A 219 10.36 -9.69 -6.85
CA ASN A 219 11.39 -10.47 -6.17
C ASN A 219 11.82 -11.61 -7.11
N ILE A 220 13.12 -11.75 -7.30
CA ILE A 220 13.70 -12.79 -8.15
C ILE A 220 14.63 -13.63 -7.30
N TYR A 221 14.45 -14.95 -7.38
CA TYR A 221 15.30 -15.94 -6.73
C TYR A 221 15.94 -16.83 -7.79
N HIS A 222 17.20 -17.16 -7.62
CA HIS A 222 17.96 -18.10 -8.45
C HIS A 222 18.56 -19.16 -7.55
N ASP A 223 18.25 -20.43 -7.79
CA ASP A 223 18.63 -21.56 -6.96
C ASP A 223 18.34 -21.35 -5.45
N GLY A 224 17.22 -20.69 -5.16
CA GLY A 224 16.74 -20.38 -3.80
C GLY A 224 17.35 -19.12 -3.17
N GLU A 225 18.30 -18.45 -3.80
CA GLU A 225 18.88 -17.20 -3.32
C GLU A 225 18.26 -15.98 -4.01
N LYS A 226 17.90 -14.96 -3.22
CA LYS A 226 17.38 -13.70 -3.77
C LYS A 226 18.50 -12.97 -4.52
N ILE A 227 18.22 -12.62 -5.78
CA ILE A 227 19.16 -11.89 -6.63
C ILE A 227 18.68 -10.47 -6.94
N THR A 228 19.61 -9.63 -7.40
CA THR A 228 19.30 -8.29 -7.88
C THR A 228 18.45 -8.36 -9.15
N ARG A 229 17.48 -7.46 -9.27
CA ARG A 229 16.63 -7.31 -10.46
C ARG A 229 17.46 -7.17 -11.73
N LYS A 230 17.10 -7.92 -12.74
CA LYS A 230 17.66 -7.88 -14.09
C LYS A 230 16.54 -8.04 -15.10
N ASP A 231 16.61 -7.32 -16.21
CA ASP A 231 15.62 -7.41 -17.28
C ASP A 231 15.72 -8.75 -18.04
N VAL A 232 16.95 -9.30 -18.13
CA VAL A 232 17.19 -10.57 -18.80
C VAL A 232 17.94 -11.53 -17.89
N LEU A 233 17.39 -12.70 -17.71
CA LEU A 233 17.98 -13.80 -16.94
C LEU A 233 18.80 -14.70 -17.89
N THR A 234 20.10 -14.86 -17.61
CA THR A 234 21.03 -15.57 -18.51
C THR A 234 21.74 -16.75 -17.87
N GLN A 235 21.71 -16.87 -16.55
CA GLN A 235 22.38 -17.97 -15.84
C GLN A 235 21.52 -19.23 -15.87
N SER A 236 22.12 -20.40 -16.02
CA SER A 236 21.40 -21.68 -15.88
C SER A 236 21.11 -21.94 -14.41
N GLY A 237 19.94 -22.51 -14.12
CA GLY A 237 19.48 -22.82 -12.76
C GLY A 237 17.98 -22.66 -12.64
N GLU A 238 17.46 -22.87 -11.43
CA GLU A 238 16.05 -22.68 -11.12
C GLU A 238 15.76 -21.24 -10.75
N TYR A 239 14.72 -20.69 -11.39
CA TYR A 239 14.23 -19.34 -11.11
C TYR A 239 12.85 -19.40 -10.49
N TYR A 240 12.65 -18.55 -9.48
CA TYR A 240 11.37 -18.24 -8.90
C TYR A 240 11.19 -16.72 -8.90
N ILE A 241 10.10 -16.24 -9.52
CA ILE A 241 9.79 -14.83 -9.65
C ILE A 241 8.47 -14.59 -8.93
N GLU A 242 8.45 -13.60 -8.06
CA GLU A 242 7.27 -13.13 -7.35
C GLU A 242 6.98 -11.71 -7.79
N LEU A 243 5.79 -11.51 -8.34
CA LEU A 243 5.28 -10.21 -8.76
C LEU A 243 4.14 -9.79 -7.83
N ALA A 244 4.11 -8.52 -7.46
CA ALA A 244 3.01 -7.92 -6.74
C ALA A 244 2.60 -6.61 -7.43
N ASP A 245 1.30 -6.36 -7.51
CA ASP A 245 0.74 -5.10 -7.98
C ASP A 245 0.48 -4.11 -6.84
N GLU A 246 -0.10 -2.95 -7.18
CA GLU A 246 -0.45 -1.92 -6.19
C GLU A 246 -1.62 -2.33 -5.30
N ALA A 247 -2.47 -3.26 -5.74
CA ALA A 247 -3.58 -3.80 -4.96
C ALA A 247 -3.11 -4.88 -3.96
N GLY A 248 -1.86 -5.35 -4.07
CA GLY A 248 -1.29 -6.40 -3.23
C GLY A 248 -1.56 -7.81 -3.75
N ASN A 249 -2.05 -7.98 -4.99
CA ASN A 249 -2.15 -9.30 -5.61
C ASN A 249 -0.78 -9.85 -5.94
N ILE A 250 -0.55 -11.11 -5.62
CA ILE A 250 0.75 -11.77 -5.82
C ILE A 250 0.59 -12.86 -6.87
N THR A 251 1.44 -12.82 -7.90
CA THR A 251 1.59 -13.89 -8.88
C THR A 251 3.01 -14.42 -8.87
N THR A 252 3.15 -15.73 -8.96
CA THR A 252 4.46 -16.39 -8.91
C THR A 252 4.70 -17.21 -10.17
N TYR A 253 5.94 -17.16 -10.65
CA TYR A 253 6.42 -17.93 -11.80
C TYR A 253 7.62 -18.74 -11.40
N SER A 254 7.69 -20.01 -11.82
CA SER A 254 8.85 -20.86 -11.63
C SER A 254 9.24 -21.54 -12.94
N PHE A 255 10.52 -21.52 -13.26
CA PHE A 255 11.07 -22.17 -14.45
C PHE A 255 12.57 -22.44 -14.28
N THR A 256 13.12 -23.26 -15.15
CA THR A 256 14.55 -23.60 -15.17
C THR A 256 15.17 -23.10 -16.46
N ILE A 257 16.28 -22.37 -16.37
CA ILE A 257 17.13 -22.11 -17.53
C ILE A 257 18.14 -23.26 -17.63
N LEU A 258 18.02 -24.01 -18.71
CA LEU A 258 18.94 -25.11 -19.00
C LEU A 258 20.31 -24.55 -19.43
N ILE A 259 21.36 -25.37 -19.28
CA ILE A 259 22.68 -25.01 -19.80
C ILE A 259 22.59 -24.84 -21.31
N TYR A 260 22.96 -23.70 -21.82
CA TYR A 260 23.00 -23.38 -23.23
C TYR A 260 24.33 -22.75 -23.64
N PHE A 261 24.66 -22.83 -24.91
CA PHE A 261 25.84 -22.24 -25.49
C PHE A 261 25.45 -21.01 -26.32
N ASP A 262 25.81 -19.83 -25.85
CA ASP A 262 25.71 -18.61 -26.64
C ASP A 262 26.77 -18.53 -27.75
N GLY A 263 26.63 -17.56 -28.66
CA GLY A 263 27.57 -17.39 -29.77
C GLY A 263 29.04 -17.19 -29.34
N ASN A 264 29.26 -16.58 -28.17
CA ASN A 264 30.60 -16.37 -27.63
C ASN A 264 31.19 -17.67 -27.09
N SER A 265 30.36 -18.51 -26.47
CA SER A 265 30.76 -19.84 -25.97
C SER A 265 31.17 -20.75 -27.11
N TRP A 266 30.47 -20.73 -28.25
CA TRP A 266 30.86 -21.45 -29.45
C TRP A 266 32.21 -21.00 -30.00
N LEU A 267 32.44 -19.68 -30.04
CA LEU A 267 33.73 -19.13 -30.50
C LEU A 267 34.88 -19.61 -29.59
N PHE A 268 34.69 -19.56 -28.30
CA PHE A 268 35.67 -20.04 -27.33
C PHE A 268 35.93 -21.55 -27.49
N PHE A 269 34.86 -22.35 -27.66
CA PHE A 269 34.99 -23.79 -27.90
C PHE A 269 35.81 -24.10 -29.18
N LEU A 270 35.54 -23.38 -30.27
CA LEU A 270 36.28 -23.50 -31.53
C LEU A 270 37.76 -23.13 -31.38
N LEU A 271 38.08 -22.10 -30.61
CA LEU A 271 39.45 -21.70 -30.31
C LEU A 271 40.21 -22.79 -29.52
N VAL A 272 39.57 -23.33 -28.49
CA VAL A 272 40.15 -24.44 -27.69
C VAL A 272 40.35 -25.66 -28.56
N LEU A 273 39.39 -26.04 -29.39
CA LEU A 273 39.49 -27.15 -30.32
C LEU A 273 40.64 -26.94 -31.31
N ALA A 274 40.76 -25.76 -31.91
CA ALA A 274 41.86 -25.43 -32.80
C ALA A 274 43.25 -25.52 -32.11
N ALA A 275 43.36 -25.05 -30.88
CA ALA A 275 44.55 -25.15 -30.05
C ALA A 275 44.90 -26.62 -29.78
N CYS A 276 43.96 -27.46 -29.42
CA CYS A 276 44.17 -28.92 -29.21
C CYS A 276 44.63 -29.59 -30.49
N ILE A 277 44.02 -29.26 -31.65
CA ILE A 277 44.43 -29.82 -32.95
C ILE A 277 45.84 -29.35 -33.25
N GLY A 278 46.18 -28.07 -33.04
CA GLY A 278 47.52 -27.53 -33.22
C GLY A 278 48.59 -28.26 -32.38
N VAL A 279 48.29 -28.55 -31.12
CA VAL A 279 49.17 -29.33 -30.23
C VAL A 279 49.33 -30.76 -30.73
N LEU A 280 48.27 -31.41 -31.20
CA LEU A 280 48.34 -32.78 -31.77
C LEU A 280 49.20 -32.83 -33.02
N ILE A 281 49.03 -31.88 -33.93
CA ILE A 281 49.87 -31.75 -35.14
C ILE A 281 51.33 -31.54 -34.76
N TYR A 282 51.58 -30.66 -33.81
CA TYR A 282 52.95 -30.41 -33.30
C TYR A 282 53.58 -31.69 -32.71
N LEU A 283 52.86 -32.43 -31.88
CA LEU A 283 53.33 -33.67 -31.30
C LEU A 283 53.58 -34.76 -32.36
N MET A 284 52.70 -34.86 -33.35
CA MET A 284 52.90 -35.80 -34.48
C MET A 284 54.13 -35.42 -35.33
N HIS A 285 54.36 -34.14 -35.57
CA HIS A 285 55.49 -33.68 -36.32
C HIS A 285 56.81 -33.89 -35.53
N SER A 286 56.82 -33.57 -34.25
CA SER A 286 57.94 -33.76 -33.33
C SER A 286 58.33 -35.25 -33.23
N ARG A 287 57.35 -36.18 -33.18
CA ARG A 287 57.63 -37.63 -33.16
C ARG A 287 58.28 -38.14 -34.44
N LYS A 288 58.02 -37.52 -35.60
CA LYS A 288 58.69 -37.89 -36.85
C LYS A 288 60.18 -37.55 -36.81
N HIS A 289 60.60 -36.52 -36.11
CA HIS A 289 62.00 -36.13 -35.95
C HIS A 289 62.76 -36.96 -34.91
N LEU A 290 62.07 -37.69 -34.02
CA LEU A 290 62.64 -38.59 -33.01
C LEU A 290 62.86 -40.04 -33.49
N ARG A 291 62.40 -40.38 -34.73
CA ARG A 291 62.55 -41.74 -35.29
C ARG A 291 63.75 -41.88 -36.23
N VAL A 292 64.67 -40.91 -36.27
CA VAL A 292 65.91 -41.03 -37.04
C VAL A 292 67.11 -41.01 -36.10
N ARG A 293 67.34 -42.14 -35.43
CA ARG A 293 68.65 -42.67 -35.02
C ARG A 293 68.54 -44.12 -34.65
#